data_5acb868c86e2b0134fb416568cb71422
#
_entry.id   5acb868c86e2b0134fb416568cb71422
#
_cell.length_a   1.000
_cell.length_b   1.000
_cell.length_c   1.000
_cell.angle_alpha   90.00
_cell.angle_beta   90.00
_cell.angle_gamma   90.00
#
_symmetry.space_group_name_H-M   'P 1'
#
loop_
_entity.id
_entity.type
_entity.pdbx_description
1 polymer ?
#
loop_
_entity_poly.entity_id
_entity_poly.type
_entity_poly.pdbx_seq_one_letter_code
_entity_poly.pdbx_strand_id
1 'polypeptide(L)'
;LCERGIPCIVTSRNHVLPDDLLTIAAEYELPIIRTPMVTMQFLNMASILLEQEFSESITMHGCMVDYRGVGILIIGSSGSGKSETAIGLLERGGALVADDVVRMQHHGDELIASCPDLARGYIEMRGIGIINAANLYGLSAIRPEKRLDLVVTLKGESDLNKVDRVGLHREGHVILGHSIPHVEIPVAAGRDTARLVAVAALDLQLRRLG
;
A
#
# COMPACT_ATOMS: atom_id res chain seq x y z
N LEU A 1 -29.38 -4.29 -24.86
CA LEU A 1 -28.33 -4.55 -23.85
C LEU A 1 -27.25 -5.49 -24.40
N CYS A 2 -27.62 -6.64 -24.95
CA CYS A 2 -26.68 -7.62 -25.48
C CYS A 2 -25.75 -7.04 -26.56
N GLU A 3 -26.30 -6.27 -27.52
CA GLU A 3 -25.52 -5.61 -28.58
C GLU A 3 -24.49 -4.58 -28.08
N ARG A 4 -24.58 -4.14 -26.82
CA ARG A 4 -23.66 -3.16 -26.21
C ARG A 4 -22.44 -3.79 -25.53
N GLY A 5 -22.27 -5.12 -25.62
CA GLY A 5 -21.13 -5.82 -25.06
C GLY A 5 -21.04 -5.75 -23.54
N ILE A 6 -22.17 -5.80 -22.83
CA ILE A 6 -22.16 -5.88 -21.36
C ILE A 6 -21.56 -7.24 -20.92
N PRO A 7 -20.76 -7.30 -19.84
CA PRO A 7 -20.07 -8.52 -19.43
C PRO A 7 -20.99 -9.57 -18.81
N CYS A 8 -22.09 -9.17 -18.15
CA CYS A 8 -23.06 -10.07 -17.53
C CYS A 8 -24.34 -9.34 -17.14
N ILE A 9 -25.38 -10.09 -16.79
CA ILE A 9 -26.59 -9.61 -16.12
C ILE A 9 -26.66 -10.22 -14.72
N VAL A 10 -26.90 -9.38 -13.70
CA VAL A 10 -27.09 -9.87 -12.34
C VAL A 10 -28.55 -9.65 -11.92
N THR A 11 -29.22 -10.72 -11.47
CA THR A 11 -30.56 -10.66 -10.90
C THR A 11 -30.50 -10.76 -9.38
N SER A 12 -31.11 -9.81 -8.69
CA SER A 12 -31.18 -9.78 -7.23
C SER A 12 -32.34 -10.61 -6.68
N ARG A 13 -32.36 -10.87 -5.37
CA ARG A 13 -33.42 -11.60 -4.65
C ARG A 13 -33.77 -12.95 -5.28
N ASN A 14 -32.80 -13.61 -5.90
CA ASN A 14 -32.99 -14.86 -6.63
C ASN A 14 -34.07 -14.81 -7.74
N HIS A 15 -34.39 -13.64 -8.28
CA HIS A 15 -35.30 -13.55 -9.39
C HIS A 15 -34.81 -14.37 -10.58
N VAL A 16 -35.73 -15.16 -11.14
CA VAL A 16 -35.51 -15.90 -12.37
C VAL A 16 -36.00 -15.04 -13.53
N LEU A 17 -35.19 -14.90 -14.56
CA LEU A 17 -35.62 -14.22 -15.77
C LEU A 17 -36.61 -15.10 -16.55
N PRO A 18 -37.56 -14.50 -17.31
CA PRO A 18 -38.43 -15.20 -18.24
C PRO A 18 -37.63 -15.98 -19.30
N ASP A 19 -38.17 -17.10 -19.77
CA ASP A 19 -37.51 -18.01 -20.68
C ASP A 19 -37.11 -17.37 -22.01
N ASP A 20 -37.87 -16.41 -22.50
CA ASP A 20 -37.57 -15.62 -23.70
C ASP A 20 -36.28 -14.79 -23.51
N LEU A 21 -36.07 -14.21 -22.36
CA LEU A 21 -34.86 -13.44 -22.03
C LEU A 21 -33.67 -14.38 -21.82
N LEU A 22 -33.89 -15.57 -21.24
CA LEU A 22 -32.84 -16.59 -21.10
C LEU A 22 -32.36 -17.08 -22.47
N THR A 23 -33.28 -17.31 -23.41
CA THR A 23 -32.96 -17.70 -24.76
C THR A 23 -32.13 -16.65 -25.50
N ILE A 24 -32.53 -15.39 -25.42
CA ILE A 24 -31.79 -14.27 -26.02
C ILE A 24 -30.38 -14.17 -25.38
N ALA A 25 -30.28 -14.26 -24.06
CA ALA A 25 -28.98 -14.20 -23.39
C ALA A 25 -28.05 -15.32 -23.83
N ALA A 26 -28.58 -16.52 -24.04
CA ALA A 26 -27.84 -17.67 -24.55
C ALA A 26 -27.35 -17.45 -25.99
N GLU A 27 -28.14 -16.87 -26.88
CA GLU A 27 -27.75 -16.55 -28.26
C GLU A 27 -26.56 -15.56 -28.30
N TYR A 28 -26.48 -14.64 -27.33
CA TYR A 28 -25.39 -13.69 -27.21
C TYR A 28 -24.25 -14.12 -26.26
N GLU A 29 -24.28 -15.38 -25.79
CA GLU A 29 -23.33 -15.91 -24.81
C GLU A 29 -23.17 -15.04 -23.56
N LEU A 30 -24.26 -14.36 -23.17
CA LEU A 30 -24.26 -13.40 -22.07
C LEU A 30 -24.50 -14.10 -20.73
N PRO A 31 -23.54 -14.11 -19.80
CA PRO A 31 -23.70 -14.74 -18.49
C PRO A 31 -24.80 -14.08 -17.66
N ILE A 32 -25.63 -14.92 -17.03
CA ILE A 32 -26.64 -14.46 -16.07
C ILE A 32 -26.27 -15.01 -14.71
N ILE A 33 -26.04 -14.09 -13.77
CA ILE A 33 -25.68 -14.38 -12.38
C ILE A 33 -26.88 -14.10 -11.49
N ARG A 34 -27.21 -15.01 -10.59
CA ARG A 34 -28.34 -14.86 -9.67
C ARG A 34 -27.82 -14.75 -8.24
N THR A 35 -28.25 -13.72 -7.50
CA THR A 35 -27.87 -13.50 -6.10
C THR A 35 -29.09 -13.39 -5.19
N PRO A 36 -29.05 -13.95 -3.96
CA PRO A 36 -30.08 -13.76 -2.96
C PRO A 36 -30.15 -12.34 -2.40
N MET A 37 -29.12 -11.54 -2.59
CA MET A 37 -29.02 -10.18 -2.06
C MET A 37 -30.10 -9.27 -2.60
N VAL A 38 -30.52 -8.27 -1.82
CA VAL A 38 -31.32 -7.16 -2.32
C VAL A 38 -30.45 -6.24 -3.19
N THR A 39 -31.07 -5.61 -4.19
CA THR A 39 -30.37 -4.84 -5.23
C THR A 39 -29.37 -3.82 -4.65
N MET A 40 -29.78 -3.04 -3.66
CA MET A 40 -28.90 -2.03 -3.07
C MET A 40 -27.68 -2.64 -2.35
N GLN A 41 -27.86 -3.75 -1.65
CA GLN A 41 -26.72 -4.44 -1.01
C GLN A 41 -25.73 -4.96 -2.04
N PHE A 42 -26.26 -5.58 -3.10
CA PHE A 42 -25.42 -6.07 -4.20
C PHE A 42 -24.68 -4.93 -4.90
N LEU A 43 -25.38 -3.83 -5.25
CA LEU A 43 -24.75 -2.69 -5.92
C LEU A 43 -23.66 -2.07 -5.06
N ASN A 44 -23.91 -1.85 -3.77
CA ASN A 44 -22.90 -1.28 -2.88
C ASN A 44 -21.65 -2.18 -2.80
N MET A 45 -21.85 -3.49 -2.62
CA MET A 45 -20.73 -4.42 -2.52
C MET A 45 -19.98 -4.57 -3.85
N ALA A 46 -20.70 -4.70 -4.96
CA ALA A 46 -20.11 -4.81 -6.28
C ALA A 46 -19.34 -3.53 -6.67
N SER A 47 -19.87 -2.35 -6.37
CA SER A 47 -19.19 -1.07 -6.63
C SER A 47 -17.86 -0.99 -5.86
N ILE A 48 -17.86 -1.34 -4.58
CA ILE A 48 -16.64 -1.33 -3.77
C ILE A 48 -15.60 -2.31 -4.33
N LEU A 49 -16.00 -3.54 -4.65
CA LEU A 49 -15.08 -4.56 -5.19
C LEU A 49 -14.55 -4.18 -6.57
N LEU A 50 -15.40 -3.63 -7.45
CA LEU A 50 -14.98 -3.18 -8.77
C LEU A 50 -14.06 -1.96 -8.68
N GLU A 51 -14.36 -1.02 -7.79
CA GLU A 51 -13.49 0.12 -7.54
C GLU A 51 -12.10 -0.33 -7.05
N GLN A 52 -12.03 -1.30 -6.14
CA GLN A 52 -10.78 -1.89 -5.67
C GLN A 52 -10.01 -2.60 -6.79
N GLU A 53 -10.70 -3.40 -7.61
CA GLU A 53 -10.06 -4.20 -8.68
C GLU A 53 -9.56 -3.33 -9.84
N PHE A 54 -10.33 -2.30 -10.22
CA PHE A 54 -10.01 -1.42 -11.35
C PHE A 54 -9.31 -0.12 -10.96
N SER A 55 -9.00 0.08 -9.67
CA SER A 55 -8.23 1.22 -9.22
C SER A 55 -6.84 1.25 -9.83
N GLU A 56 -6.39 2.43 -10.22
CA GLU A 56 -5.03 2.63 -10.69
C GLU A 56 -4.02 2.20 -9.61
N SER A 57 -3.06 1.38 -10.00
CA SER A 57 -2.03 0.89 -9.10
C SER A 57 -0.66 0.95 -9.74
N ILE A 58 0.36 1.23 -8.93
CA ILE A 58 1.77 1.15 -9.33
C ILE A 58 2.54 0.28 -8.36
N THR A 59 3.68 -0.23 -8.83
CA THR A 59 4.65 -0.93 -8.00
C THR A 59 5.89 -0.06 -7.84
N MET A 60 6.35 0.08 -6.60
CA MET A 60 7.52 0.86 -6.25
C MET A 60 8.55 0.00 -5.54
N HIS A 61 9.84 0.27 -5.78
CA HIS A 61 10.92 -0.36 -5.03
C HIS A 61 11.19 0.40 -3.74
N GLY A 62 11.03 -0.27 -2.60
CA GLY A 62 11.21 0.34 -1.28
C GLY A 62 10.75 -0.59 -0.15
N CYS A 63 10.81 -0.09 1.08
CA CYS A 63 10.23 -0.75 2.24
C CYS A 63 9.05 0.05 2.77
N MET A 64 7.95 -0.61 3.07
CA MET A 64 6.76 0.00 3.67
C MET A 64 6.55 -0.52 5.08
N VAL A 65 6.47 0.40 6.05
CA VAL A 65 6.34 0.10 7.48
C VAL A 65 5.21 0.92 8.09
N ASP A 66 4.39 0.31 8.93
CA ASP A 66 3.50 1.02 9.87
C ASP A 66 4.25 1.28 11.17
N TYR A 67 4.49 2.54 11.49
CA TYR A 67 5.07 2.92 12.77
C TYR A 67 4.13 3.81 13.57
N ARG A 68 3.57 3.27 14.63
CA ARG A 68 2.61 3.97 15.51
C ARG A 68 1.43 4.60 14.76
N GLY A 69 0.91 3.89 13.76
CA GLY A 69 -0.23 4.35 12.97
C GLY A 69 0.16 5.24 11.77
N VAL A 70 1.42 5.59 11.58
CA VAL A 70 1.94 6.31 10.41
C VAL A 70 2.50 5.31 9.41
N GLY A 71 1.94 5.27 8.20
CA GLY A 71 2.46 4.47 7.08
C GLY A 71 3.62 5.17 6.40
N ILE A 72 4.80 4.55 6.42
CA ILE A 72 6.07 5.12 5.98
C ILE A 72 6.61 4.31 4.80
N LEU A 73 6.76 4.94 3.63
CA LEU A 73 7.49 4.38 2.50
C LEU A 73 8.95 4.84 2.56
N ILE A 74 9.87 3.91 2.70
CA ILE A 74 11.31 4.15 2.72
C ILE A 74 11.86 3.82 1.34
N ILE A 75 12.39 4.81 0.63
CA ILE A 75 13.01 4.68 -0.69
C ILE A 75 14.47 5.13 -0.65
N GLY A 76 15.23 4.74 -1.67
CA GLY A 76 16.65 5.08 -1.80
C GLY A 76 17.36 4.10 -2.71
N SER A 77 18.62 4.37 -3.03
CA SER A 77 19.44 3.51 -3.88
C SER A 77 19.60 2.11 -3.28
N SER A 78 19.97 1.13 -4.13
CA SER A 78 20.31 -0.20 -3.62
C SER A 78 21.47 -0.11 -2.61
N GLY A 79 21.30 -0.78 -1.47
CA GLY A 79 22.29 -0.74 -0.39
C GLY A 79 22.26 0.51 0.49
N SER A 80 21.26 1.38 0.35
CA SER A 80 21.11 2.57 1.22
C SER A 80 20.63 2.27 2.64
N GLY A 81 20.39 1.00 3.00
CA GLY A 81 19.93 0.63 4.34
C GLY A 81 18.42 0.67 4.54
N LYS A 82 17.61 0.52 3.47
CA LYS A 82 16.13 0.50 3.57
C LYS A 82 15.63 -0.61 4.49
N SER A 83 16.05 -1.86 4.23
CA SER A 83 15.62 -3.03 5.02
C SER A 83 16.16 -2.98 6.44
N GLU A 84 17.41 -2.52 6.65
CA GLU A 84 17.99 -2.29 7.97
C GLU A 84 17.21 -1.24 8.76
N THR A 85 16.80 -0.15 8.08
CA THR A 85 15.96 0.89 8.69
C THR A 85 14.58 0.35 9.05
N ALA A 86 13.96 -0.45 8.16
CA ALA A 86 12.69 -1.10 8.43
C ALA A 86 12.78 -2.01 9.67
N ILE A 87 13.79 -2.87 9.77
CA ILE A 87 14.03 -3.72 10.95
C ILE A 87 14.18 -2.88 12.22
N GLY A 88 14.99 -1.83 12.18
CA GLY A 88 15.11 -0.93 13.31
C GLY A 88 13.81 -0.27 13.75
N LEU A 89 12.83 -0.08 12.85
CA LEU A 89 11.48 0.35 13.20
C LEU A 89 10.64 -0.79 13.80
N LEU A 90 10.78 -2.03 13.30
CA LEU A 90 10.12 -3.20 13.88
C LEU A 90 10.57 -3.44 15.33
N GLU A 91 11.87 -3.33 15.62
CA GLU A 91 12.42 -3.39 16.99
C GLU A 91 11.81 -2.35 17.93
N ARG A 92 11.33 -1.23 17.39
CA ARG A 92 10.65 -0.15 18.11
C ARG A 92 9.13 -0.27 18.13
N GLY A 93 8.61 -1.45 17.77
CA GLY A 93 7.16 -1.75 17.77
C GLY A 93 6.45 -1.34 16.49
N GLY A 94 7.15 -1.14 15.39
CA GLY A 94 6.57 -0.98 14.06
C GLY A 94 6.12 -2.32 13.48
N ALA A 95 5.41 -2.29 12.35
CA ALA A 95 4.97 -3.47 11.62
C ALA A 95 5.32 -3.36 10.14
N LEU A 96 5.87 -4.42 9.57
CA LEU A 96 6.22 -4.53 8.15
C LEU A 96 4.95 -4.66 7.31
N VAL A 97 4.83 -3.86 6.27
CA VAL A 97 3.81 -3.99 5.24
C VAL A 97 4.40 -4.68 4.00
N ALA A 98 5.54 -4.17 3.51
CA ALA A 98 6.22 -4.70 2.35
C ALA A 98 7.72 -4.42 2.41
N ASP A 99 8.53 -5.33 1.88
CA ASP A 99 9.94 -5.10 1.59
C ASP A 99 10.20 -5.35 0.11
N ASP A 100 11.09 -4.56 -0.47
CA ASP A 100 11.53 -4.59 -1.88
C ASP A 100 10.46 -4.22 -2.90
N VAL A 101 9.26 -4.81 -2.84
CA VAL A 101 8.14 -4.61 -3.77
C VAL A 101 6.92 -4.07 -3.02
N VAL A 102 6.63 -2.80 -3.20
CA VAL A 102 5.48 -2.13 -2.59
C VAL A 102 4.45 -1.80 -3.67
N ARG A 103 3.27 -2.40 -3.59
CA ARG A 103 2.12 -2.05 -4.44
C ARG A 103 1.38 -0.88 -3.80
N MET A 104 1.21 0.20 -4.56
CA MET A 104 0.40 1.36 -4.20
C MET A 104 -0.87 1.37 -5.03
N GLN A 105 -2.00 1.60 -4.40
CA GLN A 105 -3.32 1.59 -5.05
C GLN A 105 -4.20 2.70 -4.47
N HIS A 106 -5.03 3.30 -5.33
CA HIS A 106 -6.06 4.24 -4.89
C HIS A 106 -7.16 3.53 -4.10
N HIS A 107 -7.55 4.16 -2.98
CA HIS A 107 -8.76 3.85 -2.24
C HIS A 107 -9.46 5.18 -1.91
N GLY A 108 -10.39 5.60 -2.77
CA GLY A 108 -10.96 6.94 -2.69
C GLY A 108 -9.86 8.02 -2.78
N ASP A 109 -9.75 8.87 -1.77
CA ASP A 109 -8.74 9.94 -1.70
C ASP A 109 -7.43 9.51 -1.01
N GLU A 110 -7.25 8.23 -0.71
CA GLU A 110 -6.08 7.71 -0.02
C GLU A 110 -5.25 6.78 -0.89
N LEU A 111 -3.95 6.69 -0.62
CA LEU A 111 -3.07 5.68 -1.19
C LEU A 111 -2.85 4.56 -0.18
N ILE A 112 -3.21 3.34 -0.55
CA ILE A 112 -2.97 2.16 0.25
C ILE A 112 -1.79 1.38 -0.30
N ALA A 113 -0.83 1.11 0.58
CA ALA A 113 0.34 0.30 0.30
C ALA A 113 0.12 -1.13 0.76
N SER A 114 0.49 -2.10 -0.05
CA SER A 114 0.43 -3.53 0.25
C SER A 114 1.62 -4.26 -0.40
N CYS A 115 1.76 -5.56 -0.10
CA CYS A 115 2.72 -6.40 -0.81
C CYS A 115 2.02 -7.61 -1.44
N PRO A 116 2.64 -8.25 -2.45
CA PRO A 116 2.18 -9.55 -2.94
C PRO A 116 2.10 -10.59 -1.81
N ASP A 117 1.06 -11.43 -1.82
CA ASP A 117 0.82 -12.40 -0.73
C ASP A 117 2.01 -13.31 -0.44
N LEU A 118 2.75 -13.72 -1.47
CA LEU A 118 3.93 -14.59 -1.34
C LEU A 118 5.11 -13.90 -0.65
N ALA A 119 5.18 -12.57 -0.66
CA ALA A 119 6.25 -11.79 -0.05
C ALA A 119 5.88 -11.26 1.35
N ARG A 120 4.64 -11.50 1.81
CA ARG A 120 4.13 -10.93 3.06
C ARG A 120 4.92 -11.39 4.27
N GLY A 121 5.44 -10.41 5.01
CA GLY A 121 6.21 -10.64 6.25
C GLY A 121 7.64 -11.08 6.02
N TYR A 122 8.10 -11.20 4.79
CA TYR A 122 9.50 -11.46 4.49
C TYR A 122 10.26 -10.17 4.24
N ILE A 123 11.50 -10.13 4.70
CA ILE A 123 12.43 -9.02 4.53
C ILE A 123 13.82 -9.56 4.23
N GLU A 124 14.52 -8.99 3.25
CA GLU A 124 15.88 -9.38 2.90
C GLU A 124 16.90 -8.52 3.64
N MET A 125 17.81 -9.20 4.37
CA MET A 125 18.96 -8.56 5.01
C MET A 125 20.27 -9.05 4.44
N ARG A 126 21.09 -8.12 4.00
CA ARG A 126 22.45 -8.43 3.53
C ARG A 126 23.28 -9.09 4.62
N GLY A 127 23.92 -10.20 4.28
CA GLY A 127 24.74 -10.98 5.21
C GLY A 127 23.98 -11.96 6.11
N ILE A 128 22.62 -11.89 6.14
CA ILE A 128 21.79 -12.84 6.90
C ILE A 128 20.89 -13.63 5.94
N GLY A 129 20.37 -12.99 4.88
CA GLY A 129 19.43 -13.58 3.94
C GLY A 129 17.99 -13.14 4.19
N ILE A 130 17.03 -13.95 3.72
CA ILE A 130 15.59 -13.68 3.86
C ILE A 130 15.13 -14.13 5.25
N ILE A 131 14.53 -13.23 6.00
CA ILE A 131 13.98 -13.46 7.33
C ILE A 131 12.45 -13.25 7.32
N ASN A 132 11.75 -13.94 8.23
CA ASN A 132 10.32 -13.73 8.44
C ASN A 132 10.12 -12.84 9.68
N ALA A 133 9.55 -11.65 9.49
CA ALA A 133 9.36 -10.67 10.56
C ALA A 133 8.43 -11.20 11.67
N ALA A 134 7.41 -12.01 11.33
CA ALA A 134 6.52 -12.59 12.35
C ALA A 134 7.24 -13.59 13.25
N ASN A 135 8.19 -14.36 12.71
CA ASN A 135 8.96 -15.32 13.51
C ASN A 135 9.91 -14.63 14.49
N LEU A 136 10.41 -13.44 14.15
CA LEU A 136 11.35 -12.69 15.01
C LEU A 136 10.65 -11.77 16.00
N TYR A 137 9.59 -11.09 15.56
CA TYR A 137 8.95 -9.99 16.32
C TYR A 137 7.49 -10.26 16.66
N GLY A 138 6.96 -11.44 16.28
CA GLY A 138 5.55 -11.82 16.50
C GLY A 138 4.62 -11.34 15.38
N LEU A 139 3.38 -11.86 15.37
CA LEU A 139 2.37 -11.56 14.35
C LEU A 139 1.99 -10.07 14.29
N SER A 140 2.12 -9.34 15.40
CA SER A 140 1.89 -7.89 15.45
C SER A 140 2.87 -7.07 14.61
N ALA A 141 4.02 -7.66 14.25
CA ALA A 141 5.04 -7.03 13.42
C ALA A 141 4.73 -7.10 11.92
N ILE A 142 3.55 -7.58 11.52
CA ILE A 142 3.11 -7.63 10.12
C ILE A 142 1.78 -6.89 9.95
N ARG A 143 1.67 -6.13 8.86
CA ARG A 143 0.42 -5.53 8.38
C ARG A 143 0.17 -5.96 6.92
N PRO A 144 -1.03 -6.42 6.56
CA PRO A 144 -1.33 -6.77 5.17
C PRO A 144 -1.32 -5.55 4.24
N GLU A 145 -1.78 -4.42 4.77
CA GLU A 145 -1.84 -3.15 4.04
C GLU A 145 -1.80 -1.96 5.01
N LYS A 146 -1.44 -0.79 4.50
CA LYS A 146 -1.42 0.46 5.27
C LYS A 146 -1.54 1.66 4.35
N ARG A 147 -2.30 2.68 4.78
CA ARG A 147 -2.29 3.99 4.13
C ARG A 147 -0.88 4.58 4.16
N LEU A 148 -0.49 5.18 3.04
CA LEU A 148 0.77 5.92 2.92
C LEU A 148 0.61 7.32 3.51
N ASP A 149 1.41 7.65 4.51
CA ASP A 149 1.38 8.92 5.22
C ASP A 149 2.65 9.74 5.04
N LEU A 150 3.79 9.08 4.84
CA LEU A 150 5.11 9.70 4.77
C LEU A 150 6.00 8.96 3.78
N VAL A 151 6.70 9.68 2.94
CA VAL A 151 7.80 9.17 2.13
C VAL A 151 9.12 9.60 2.76
N VAL A 152 10.03 8.64 2.94
CA VAL A 152 11.39 8.88 3.44
C VAL A 152 12.39 8.45 2.36
N THR A 153 13.20 9.39 1.88
CA THR A 153 14.31 9.07 0.97
C THR A 153 15.61 8.98 1.75
N LEU A 154 16.24 7.80 1.69
CA LEU A 154 17.58 7.60 2.23
C LEU A 154 18.63 8.09 1.23
N LYS A 155 19.43 9.08 1.62
CA LYS A 155 20.49 9.68 0.81
C LYS A 155 21.87 9.19 1.28
N GLY A 156 22.73 8.79 0.34
CA GLY A 156 24.11 8.41 0.66
C GLY A 156 24.99 9.60 1.07
N GLU A 157 26.16 9.32 1.61
CA GLU A 157 27.12 10.35 2.05
C GLU A 157 27.54 11.33 0.95
N SER A 158 27.60 10.87 -0.31
CA SER A 158 27.91 11.73 -1.47
C SER A 158 26.91 12.85 -1.71
N ASP A 159 25.69 12.68 -1.21
CA ASP A 159 24.58 13.63 -1.41
C ASP A 159 24.41 14.60 -0.22
N LEU A 160 25.22 14.46 0.83
CA LEU A 160 25.13 15.23 2.08
C LEU A 160 25.27 16.75 1.91
N ASN A 161 26.00 17.19 0.89
CA ASN A 161 26.23 18.61 0.62
C ASN A 161 24.98 19.36 0.13
N LYS A 162 23.90 18.64 -0.15
CA LYS A 162 22.61 19.18 -0.66
C LYS A 162 21.45 19.04 0.31
N VAL A 163 21.63 18.31 1.40
CA VAL A 163 20.56 18.13 2.38
C VAL A 163 20.57 19.31 3.33
N ASP A 164 19.71 20.27 3.08
CA ASP A 164 19.45 21.38 4.01
C ASP A 164 18.98 20.83 5.36
N ARG A 165 19.29 21.57 6.45
CA ARG A 165 18.88 21.25 7.84
C ARG A 165 17.36 21.31 8.06
N VAL A 166 16.57 21.19 7.02
CA VAL A 166 15.15 21.48 7.02
C VAL A 166 14.36 20.16 7.02
N GLY A 167 13.50 19.98 8.01
CA GLY A 167 12.57 18.87 8.19
C GLY A 167 11.71 18.53 6.95
N LEU A 168 10.43 18.22 7.13
CA LEU A 168 9.50 17.86 6.04
C LEU A 168 9.58 18.87 4.89
N HIS A 169 9.91 18.40 3.68
CA HIS A 169 9.92 19.23 2.49
C HIS A 169 8.53 19.84 2.27
N ARG A 170 8.50 21.13 1.88
CA ARG A 170 7.23 21.81 1.55
C ARG A 170 6.59 21.23 0.29
N GLU A 171 7.41 20.72 -0.63
CA GLU A 171 6.96 20.00 -1.82
C GLU A 171 6.89 18.51 -1.48
N GLY A 172 5.69 17.94 -1.49
CA GLY A 172 5.47 16.53 -1.23
C GLY A 172 6.03 15.63 -2.34
N HIS A 173 6.22 14.36 -2.03
CA HIS A 173 6.52 13.34 -3.04
C HIS A 173 5.22 12.93 -3.74
N VAL A 174 5.15 13.07 -5.07
CA VAL A 174 3.93 12.78 -5.82
C VAL A 174 3.89 11.32 -6.25
N ILE A 175 2.86 10.60 -5.85
CA ILE A 175 2.58 9.21 -6.22
C ILE A 175 1.12 9.11 -6.67
N LEU A 176 0.85 8.61 -7.87
CA LEU A 176 -0.50 8.51 -8.45
C LEU A 176 -1.33 9.81 -8.27
N GLY A 177 -0.69 10.97 -8.48
CA GLY A 177 -1.34 12.28 -8.34
C GLY A 177 -1.48 12.79 -6.89
N HIS A 178 -1.19 11.98 -5.86
CA HIS A 178 -1.22 12.41 -4.47
C HIS A 178 0.11 13.00 -4.03
N SER A 179 0.08 14.16 -3.40
CA SER A 179 1.25 14.80 -2.79
C SER A 179 1.40 14.32 -1.35
N ILE A 180 2.36 13.44 -1.09
CA ILE A 180 2.63 12.84 0.21
C ILE A 180 3.76 13.60 0.91
N PRO A 181 3.65 13.92 2.21
CA PRO A 181 4.73 14.50 2.99
C PRO A 181 6.04 13.73 2.79
N HIS A 182 7.14 14.46 2.59
CA HIS A 182 8.42 13.86 2.23
C HIS A 182 9.55 14.38 3.10
N VAL A 183 10.48 13.51 3.47
CA VAL A 183 11.71 13.84 4.17
C VAL A 183 12.90 13.11 3.58
N GLU A 184 14.03 13.79 3.44
CA GLU A 184 15.30 13.20 3.06
C GLU A 184 16.15 12.99 4.29
N ILE A 185 16.64 11.78 4.49
CA ILE A 185 17.49 11.40 5.62
C ILE A 185 18.86 10.95 5.13
N PRO A 186 19.93 11.64 5.53
CA PRO A 186 21.29 11.23 5.20
C PRO A 186 21.67 9.99 5.98
N VAL A 187 22.16 8.98 5.27
CA VAL A 187 22.71 7.74 5.84
C VAL A 187 24.21 7.89 5.98
N ALA A 188 24.72 7.73 7.19
CA ALA A 188 26.15 7.76 7.49
C ALA A 188 26.50 6.66 8.50
N ALA A 189 27.74 6.19 8.45
CA ALA A 189 28.24 5.19 9.38
C ALA A 189 28.05 5.63 10.85
N GLY A 190 27.52 4.74 11.70
CA GLY A 190 27.24 5.03 13.10
C GLY A 190 25.97 5.85 13.38
N ARG A 191 25.20 6.22 12.37
CA ARG A 191 23.95 6.95 12.54
C ARG A 191 22.75 5.99 12.60
N ASP A 192 21.93 6.12 13.63
CA ASP A 192 20.69 5.35 13.77
C ASP A 192 19.59 5.94 12.87
N THR A 193 19.56 5.48 11.63
CA THR A 193 18.61 5.94 10.61
C THR A 193 17.17 5.63 10.99
N ALA A 194 16.90 4.46 11.58
CA ALA A 194 15.57 4.07 12.04
C ALA A 194 15.03 5.03 13.12
N ARG A 195 15.90 5.50 14.02
CA ARG A 195 15.53 6.53 15.00
C ARG A 195 15.13 7.85 14.34
N LEU A 196 15.85 8.27 13.32
CA LEU A 196 15.52 9.51 12.59
C LEU A 196 14.18 9.40 11.88
N VAL A 197 13.92 8.25 11.23
CA VAL A 197 12.62 7.97 10.59
C VAL A 197 11.51 7.95 11.63
N ALA A 198 11.72 7.31 12.78
CA ALA A 198 10.74 7.28 13.88
C ALA A 198 10.39 8.69 14.36
N VAL A 199 11.39 9.57 14.52
CA VAL A 199 11.17 10.98 14.93
C VAL A 199 10.40 11.74 13.86
N ALA A 200 10.73 11.57 12.57
CA ALA A 200 10.00 12.21 11.47
C ALA A 200 8.52 11.79 11.43
N ALA A 201 8.23 10.50 11.66
CA ALA A 201 6.86 9.99 11.73
C ALA A 201 6.07 10.59 12.90
N LEU A 202 6.69 10.69 14.07
CA LEU A 202 6.05 11.29 15.25
C LEU A 202 5.82 12.80 15.08
N ASP A 203 6.76 13.53 14.47
CA ASP A 203 6.59 14.94 14.13
C ASP A 203 5.41 15.16 13.18
N LEU A 204 5.30 14.32 12.12
CA LEU A 204 4.16 14.35 11.22
C LEU A 204 2.84 14.10 11.95
N GLN A 205 2.80 13.13 12.85
CA GLN A 205 1.60 12.81 13.64
C GLN A 205 1.18 13.99 14.53
N LEU A 206 2.14 14.64 15.19
CA LEU A 206 1.87 15.81 16.03
C LEU A 206 1.32 16.99 15.22
N ARG A 207 1.86 17.25 14.04
CA ARG A 207 1.36 18.31 13.13
C ARG A 207 -0.07 18.07 12.62
N ARG A 208 -0.53 16.81 12.58
CA ARG A 208 -1.91 16.47 12.21
C ARG A 208 -2.92 16.64 13.37
N LEU A 209 -2.42 16.67 14.60
CA LEU A 209 -3.24 16.80 15.80
C LEU A 209 -3.39 18.26 16.28
N GLY A 210 -2.52 19.15 15.84
CA GLY A 210 -2.53 20.57 16.19
C GLY A 210 -2.97 21.46 15.08
#